data_cce17b366706677ee72abb10c10aeeeb
#
_entry.id   cce17b366706677ee72abb10c10aeeeb
#
_cell.length_a   1.000
_cell.length_b   1.000
_cell.length_c   1.000
_cell.angle_alpha   90.00
_cell.angle_beta   90.00
_cell.angle_gamma   90.00
#
_symmetry.space_group_name_H-M   'P 1'
#
loop_
_entity.id
_entity.type
_entity.pdbx_description
1 polymer ?
#
loop_
_entity_poly.entity_id
_entity_poly.type
_entity_poly.pdbx_seq_one_letter_code
_entity_poly.pdbx_strand_id
1 'polypeptide(L)'
;MKCKLILGALAIALTPAAHSQCCGYGMSYDNVVVWPQPDLRIPVPSVTQSRKAPPILPRSRPAVRANAHKLAQHFPADKRAEMEQVYVQSMDVYLQVEKKMGWTPRDMAGGLAAFLVGNYMVLKNAEVPDEDFDAVARQIRAQDKLRDINGKNEADKVRDVFEQSAMIGAFMALAYRSHQQHPQPPAVYENMRKAARENLQLVLKGDPANLFIDKNGMRFQ
;
A
#
# COMPACT_ATOMS: atom_id res chain seq x y z
N MET A 1 -2.58 71.82 15.13
CA MET A 1 -2.30 70.56 15.86
C MET A 1 -2.59 69.41 14.88
N LYS A 2 -1.53 68.73 14.41
CA LYS A 2 -1.61 67.66 13.40
C LYS A 2 -1.40 66.35 14.10
N CYS A 3 -2.45 65.51 14.23
CA CYS A 3 -2.40 64.17 14.76
C CYS A 3 -1.95 63.20 13.65
N LYS A 4 -0.78 62.58 13.81
CA LYS A 4 -0.28 61.53 12.92
C LYS A 4 -0.75 60.20 13.47
N LEU A 5 -1.64 59.55 12.70
CA LEU A 5 -2.02 58.14 12.91
C LEU A 5 -0.89 57.24 12.39
N ILE A 6 -0.31 56.47 13.30
CA ILE A 6 0.63 55.40 12.97
C ILE A 6 -0.18 54.12 12.74
N LEU A 7 -0.33 53.69 11.48
CA LEU A 7 -0.83 52.37 11.15
C LEU A 7 0.28 51.33 11.41
N GLY A 8 0.13 50.55 12.46
CA GLY A 8 0.94 49.37 12.69
C GLY A 8 0.49 48.24 11.77
N ALA A 9 1.32 47.86 10.80
CA ALA A 9 1.11 46.71 9.97
C ALA A 9 1.43 45.45 10.81
N LEU A 10 0.38 44.70 11.17
CA LEU A 10 0.50 43.37 11.80
C LEU A 10 0.85 42.37 10.72
N ALA A 11 2.14 42.07 10.57
CA ALA A 11 2.61 40.98 9.72
C ALA A 11 2.22 39.64 10.36
N ILE A 12 1.15 39.03 9.91
CA ILE A 12 0.81 37.65 10.22
C ILE A 12 1.79 36.79 9.45
N ALA A 13 2.81 36.28 10.13
CA ALA A 13 3.68 35.25 9.63
C ALA A 13 2.85 33.95 9.48
N LEU A 14 2.37 33.71 8.26
CA LEU A 14 1.88 32.40 7.84
C LEU A 14 3.07 31.44 7.86
N THR A 15 3.25 30.75 8.98
CA THR A 15 4.09 29.56 9.00
C THR A 15 3.44 28.53 8.07
N PRO A 16 4.13 28.08 7.01
CA PRO A 16 3.62 26.96 6.25
C PRO A 16 3.58 25.76 7.18
N ALA A 17 2.37 25.27 7.42
CA ALA A 17 2.16 24.04 8.15
C ALA A 17 3.04 22.95 7.52
N ALA A 18 3.92 22.37 8.32
CA ALA A 18 4.78 21.24 7.95
C ALA A 18 3.91 20.01 7.66
N HIS A 19 3.33 19.96 6.48
CA HIS A 19 2.60 18.82 5.95
C HIS A 19 3.40 18.26 4.80
N SER A 20 4.39 17.48 5.10
CA SER A 20 4.96 16.48 4.17
C SER A 20 6.36 15.99 4.60
N GLN A 21 6.50 15.52 5.81
CA GLN A 21 7.71 14.77 6.17
C GLN A 21 7.45 13.27 6.37
N CYS A 22 6.42 12.74 5.71
CA CYS A 22 6.08 11.33 5.89
C CYS A 22 6.82 10.37 4.96
N CYS A 23 7.49 10.85 3.91
CA CYS A 23 8.13 9.95 2.95
C CYS A 23 9.40 10.58 2.39
N GLY A 24 10.55 10.42 3.08
CA GLY A 24 11.70 10.36 2.24
C GLY A 24 12.90 11.23 2.39
N TYR A 25 13.16 11.93 3.45
CA TYR A 25 14.53 12.40 3.67
C TYR A 25 15.24 11.50 4.67
N GLY A 26 16.10 10.60 4.17
CA GLY A 26 17.01 9.80 4.97
C GLY A 26 16.61 8.35 5.24
N MET A 27 15.54 7.82 4.65
CA MET A 27 15.28 6.38 4.72
C MET A 27 16.27 5.64 3.85
N SER A 28 17.14 4.82 4.46
CA SER A 28 17.86 3.79 3.74
C SER A 28 16.86 2.69 3.38
N TYR A 29 16.50 2.61 2.12
CA TYR A 29 15.66 1.50 1.61
C TYR A 29 16.45 0.21 1.39
N ASP A 30 17.65 0.12 1.96
CA ASP A 30 18.50 -1.08 1.85
C ASP A 30 17.88 -2.32 2.51
N ASN A 31 16.85 -2.12 3.34
CA ASN A 31 16.12 -3.17 4.04
C ASN A 31 14.60 -3.06 3.85
N VAL A 32 14.13 -2.64 2.68
CA VAL A 32 12.68 -2.65 2.42
C VAL A 32 12.16 -4.07 2.48
N VAL A 33 11.18 -4.26 3.32
CA VAL A 33 10.63 -5.54 3.71
C VAL A 33 10.08 -6.30 2.52
N VAL A 34 10.69 -7.44 2.28
CA VAL A 34 10.03 -8.55 1.61
C VAL A 34 8.99 -9.10 2.58
N TRP A 35 7.74 -9.17 2.15
CA TRP A 35 6.63 -9.62 2.98
C TRP A 35 6.89 -11.04 3.55
N PRO A 36 6.84 -11.26 4.88
CA PRO A 36 7.26 -12.52 5.49
C PRO A 36 6.27 -13.69 5.34
N GLN A 37 5.21 -13.55 4.55
CA GLN A 37 4.17 -14.57 4.41
C GLN A 37 4.39 -15.43 3.14
N PRO A 38 4.83 -16.69 3.26
CA PRO A 38 5.39 -17.42 2.13
C PRO A 38 4.41 -18.07 1.15
N ASP A 39 3.11 -18.19 1.42
CA ASP A 39 2.28 -19.11 0.63
C ASP A 39 1.02 -18.54 -0.03
N LEU A 40 0.87 -17.24 -0.15
CA LEU A 40 -0.24 -16.62 -0.89
C LEU A 40 0.11 -16.44 -2.38
N ARG A 41 0.35 -17.52 -3.10
CA ARG A 41 0.47 -17.44 -4.56
C ARG A 41 -0.90 -17.21 -5.19
N ILE A 42 -1.14 -15.98 -5.59
CA ILE A 42 -2.35 -15.58 -6.31
C ILE A 42 -2.19 -16.00 -7.77
N PRO A 43 -2.99 -16.94 -8.28
CA PRO A 43 -3.03 -17.18 -9.72
C PRO A 43 -3.58 -15.93 -10.37
N VAL A 44 -2.90 -15.40 -11.38
CA VAL A 44 -3.50 -14.39 -12.27
C VAL A 44 -4.39 -15.15 -13.24
N PRO A 45 -5.73 -15.08 -13.10
CA PRO A 45 -6.62 -15.80 -14.00
C PRO A 45 -6.59 -15.15 -15.37
N SER A 46 -6.74 -15.98 -16.40
CA SER A 46 -7.20 -15.53 -17.69
C SER A 46 -8.51 -14.76 -17.52
N VAL A 47 -8.65 -13.65 -18.23
CA VAL A 47 -9.80 -12.74 -18.15
C VAL A 47 -11.12 -13.52 -18.30
N THR A 48 -11.70 -13.97 -17.22
CA THR A 48 -13.02 -14.55 -17.20
C THR A 48 -13.89 -13.63 -16.34
N GLN A 49 -15.02 -13.22 -16.90
CA GLN A 49 -16.00 -12.30 -16.32
C GLN A 49 -16.18 -12.57 -14.83
N SER A 50 -15.77 -11.60 -14.00
CA SER A 50 -15.91 -11.72 -12.57
C SER A 50 -17.40 -11.67 -12.19
N ARG A 51 -17.98 -12.82 -11.83
CA ARG A 51 -19.19 -12.83 -11.02
C ARG A 51 -18.97 -11.89 -9.84
N LYS A 52 -20.03 -11.15 -9.47
CA LYS A 52 -20.04 -10.29 -8.28
C LYS A 52 -19.85 -11.17 -7.03
N ALA A 53 -18.59 -11.50 -6.74
CA ALA A 53 -18.26 -12.40 -5.64
C ALA A 53 -18.42 -11.66 -4.31
N PRO A 54 -18.93 -12.28 -3.24
CA PRO A 54 -19.05 -11.63 -1.93
C PRO A 54 -17.67 -11.31 -1.33
N PRO A 55 -17.58 -10.29 -0.46
CA PRO A 55 -16.32 -9.90 0.18
C PRO A 55 -15.77 -11.02 1.07
N ILE A 56 -14.44 -11.03 1.25
CA ILE A 56 -13.72 -11.98 2.10
C ILE A 56 -13.26 -11.24 3.34
N LEU A 57 -13.99 -11.36 4.44
CA LEU A 57 -13.76 -10.59 5.66
C LEU A 57 -12.97 -11.39 6.70
N PRO A 58 -11.89 -10.82 7.28
CA PRO A 58 -11.25 -11.40 8.45
C PRO A 58 -12.22 -11.49 9.62
N ARG A 59 -12.23 -12.63 10.32
CA ARG A 59 -13.14 -12.87 11.46
C ARG A 59 -12.64 -12.27 12.77
N SER A 60 -11.32 -12.01 12.86
CA SER A 60 -10.67 -11.44 14.06
C SER A 60 -10.81 -9.93 14.13
N ARG A 61 -10.69 -9.41 15.36
CA ARG A 61 -10.61 -7.98 15.61
C ARG A 61 -9.35 -7.38 14.97
N PRO A 62 -9.39 -6.10 14.55
CA PRO A 62 -8.20 -5.40 14.06
C PRO A 62 -7.04 -5.44 15.06
N ALA A 63 -5.82 -5.58 14.52
CA ALA A 63 -4.56 -5.58 15.27
C ALA A 63 -3.49 -4.71 14.56
N VAL A 64 -3.91 -3.57 14.01
CA VAL A 64 -3.12 -2.68 13.15
C VAL A 64 -1.75 -2.37 13.74
N ARG A 65 -1.68 -1.91 15.02
CA ARG A 65 -0.39 -1.59 15.67
C ARG A 65 0.50 -2.82 15.82
N ALA A 66 -0.06 -3.96 16.20
CA ALA A 66 0.72 -5.20 16.33
C ALA A 66 1.29 -5.65 14.97
N ASN A 67 0.51 -5.51 13.89
CA ASN A 67 0.98 -5.82 12.54
C ASN A 67 1.98 -4.79 12.01
N ALA A 68 1.80 -3.50 12.28
CA ALA A 68 2.78 -2.46 11.99
C ALA A 68 4.10 -2.72 12.72
N HIS A 69 4.04 -3.08 14.01
CA HIS A 69 5.21 -3.47 14.79
C HIS A 69 5.94 -4.67 14.17
N LYS A 70 5.22 -5.74 13.78
CA LYS A 70 5.82 -6.90 13.10
C LYS A 70 6.57 -6.49 11.83
N LEU A 71 5.95 -5.65 11.00
CA LEU A 71 6.56 -5.15 9.76
C LEU A 71 7.82 -4.31 10.07
N ALA A 72 7.77 -3.46 11.08
CA ALA A 72 8.88 -2.60 11.48
C ALA A 72 10.11 -3.39 11.99
N GLN A 73 9.95 -4.63 12.48
CA GLN A 73 11.09 -5.47 12.93
C GLN A 73 12.10 -5.77 11.82
N HIS A 74 11.71 -5.68 10.57
CA HIS A 74 12.59 -5.91 9.42
C HIS A 74 13.52 -4.72 9.12
N PHE A 75 13.36 -3.61 9.82
CA PHE A 75 14.23 -2.42 9.69
C PHE A 75 15.32 -2.40 10.78
N PRO A 76 16.40 -1.63 10.56
CA PRO A 76 17.39 -1.35 11.60
C PRO A 76 16.74 -0.84 12.89
N ALA A 77 17.30 -1.18 14.05
CA ALA A 77 16.69 -0.93 15.35
C ALA A 77 16.35 0.55 15.59
N ASP A 78 17.19 1.47 15.11
CA ASP A 78 17.04 2.92 15.19
C ASP A 78 15.88 3.45 14.32
N LYS A 79 15.40 2.68 13.34
CA LYS A 79 14.31 3.03 12.42
C LYS A 79 12.97 2.38 12.76
N ARG A 80 12.94 1.38 13.62
CA ARG A 80 11.74 0.58 13.89
C ARG A 80 10.56 1.40 14.39
N ALA A 81 10.79 2.31 15.33
CA ALA A 81 9.73 3.14 15.89
C ALA A 81 9.12 4.08 14.85
N GLU A 82 9.96 4.67 13.99
CA GLU A 82 9.53 5.50 12.86
C GLU A 82 8.71 4.67 11.86
N MET A 83 9.20 3.50 11.48
CA MET A 83 8.54 2.63 10.51
C MET A 83 7.22 2.05 11.02
N GLU A 84 7.12 1.75 12.32
CA GLU A 84 5.84 1.36 12.92
C GLU A 84 4.79 2.46 12.73
N GLN A 85 5.13 3.72 12.98
CA GLN A 85 4.22 4.85 12.76
C GLN A 85 3.86 5.02 11.29
N VAL A 86 4.83 4.89 10.39
CA VAL A 86 4.60 4.96 8.93
C VAL A 86 3.62 3.89 8.48
N TYR A 87 3.73 2.65 8.95
CA TYR A 87 2.78 1.59 8.61
C TYR A 87 1.39 1.83 9.20
N VAL A 88 1.27 2.35 10.43
CA VAL A 88 -0.04 2.74 10.98
C VAL A 88 -0.69 3.82 10.10
N GLN A 89 0.06 4.85 9.72
CA GLN A 89 -0.44 5.90 8.81
C GLN A 89 -0.78 5.35 7.42
N SER A 90 -0.01 4.42 6.91
CA SER A 90 -0.31 3.74 5.64
C SER A 90 -1.64 2.97 5.71
N MET A 91 -1.95 2.36 6.86
CA MET A 91 -3.26 1.75 7.06
C MET A 91 -4.39 2.77 7.04
N ASP A 92 -4.20 3.94 7.66
CA ASP A 92 -5.20 5.02 7.62
C ASP A 92 -5.44 5.52 6.20
N VAL A 93 -4.37 5.63 5.38
CA VAL A 93 -4.49 5.97 3.95
C VAL A 93 -5.26 4.88 3.20
N TYR A 94 -4.94 3.60 3.43
CA TYR A 94 -5.68 2.50 2.82
C TYR A 94 -7.17 2.55 3.16
N LEU A 95 -7.54 2.78 4.42
CA LEU A 95 -8.94 2.87 4.85
C LEU A 95 -9.70 4.03 4.17
N GLN A 96 -9.02 5.16 3.90
CA GLN A 96 -9.58 6.25 3.13
C GLN A 96 -9.83 5.83 1.66
N VAL A 97 -8.88 5.11 1.07
CA VAL A 97 -9.01 4.57 -0.29
C VAL A 97 -10.16 3.55 -0.34
N GLU A 98 -10.21 2.59 0.59
CA GLU A 98 -11.28 1.60 0.71
C GLU A 98 -12.67 2.27 0.75
N LYS A 99 -12.79 3.33 1.55
CA LYS A 99 -14.02 4.13 1.64
C LYS A 99 -14.33 4.87 0.33
N LYS A 100 -13.33 5.51 -0.30
CA LYS A 100 -13.48 6.20 -1.59
C LYS A 100 -13.96 5.26 -2.69
N MET A 101 -13.42 4.04 -2.71
CA MET A 101 -13.77 2.99 -3.68
C MET A 101 -15.15 2.37 -3.41
N GLY A 102 -15.79 2.67 -2.28
CA GLY A 102 -17.06 2.06 -1.88
C GLY A 102 -16.95 0.56 -1.61
N TRP A 103 -15.76 0.07 -1.26
CA TRP A 103 -15.55 -1.34 -0.95
C TRP A 103 -16.12 -1.69 0.43
N THR A 104 -16.44 -2.97 0.61
CA THR A 104 -16.80 -3.48 1.93
C THR A 104 -15.60 -3.33 2.88
N PRO A 105 -15.78 -2.72 4.06
CA PRO A 105 -14.70 -2.53 5.00
C PRO A 105 -13.99 -3.84 5.37
N ARG A 106 -12.67 -3.81 5.34
CA ARG A 106 -11.78 -4.94 5.65
C ARG A 106 -11.92 -6.12 4.67
N ASP A 107 -12.29 -5.88 3.42
CA ASP A 107 -12.26 -6.93 2.41
C ASP A 107 -10.81 -7.30 2.06
N MET A 108 -10.45 -8.56 2.31
CA MET A 108 -9.12 -9.10 2.04
C MET A 108 -8.70 -8.89 0.57
N ALA A 109 -9.65 -8.93 -0.35
CA ALA A 109 -9.36 -8.65 -1.76
C ALA A 109 -8.90 -7.20 -2.00
N GLY A 110 -9.46 -6.24 -1.27
CA GLY A 110 -9.01 -4.84 -1.31
C GLY A 110 -7.59 -4.66 -0.75
N GLY A 111 -7.28 -5.27 0.39
CA GLY A 111 -5.94 -5.22 0.98
C GLY A 111 -4.88 -5.84 0.06
N LEU A 112 -5.17 -7.01 -0.52
CA LEU A 112 -4.28 -7.68 -1.48
C LEU A 112 -4.15 -6.89 -2.80
N ALA A 113 -5.23 -6.26 -3.27
CA ALA A 113 -5.18 -5.38 -4.43
C ALA A 113 -4.29 -4.17 -4.16
N ALA A 114 -4.39 -3.56 -2.97
CA ALA A 114 -3.50 -2.46 -2.57
C ALA A 114 -2.04 -2.89 -2.58
N PHE A 115 -1.73 -4.07 -2.04
CA PHE A 115 -0.38 -4.64 -2.10
C PHE A 115 0.14 -4.79 -3.52
N LEU A 116 -0.64 -5.40 -4.41
CA LEU A 116 -0.22 -5.63 -5.80
C LEU A 116 -0.06 -4.33 -6.58
N VAL A 117 -1.05 -3.43 -6.47
CA VAL A 117 -1.05 -2.15 -7.19
C VAL A 117 0.06 -1.23 -6.69
N GLY A 118 0.25 -1.08 -5.37
CA GLY A 118 1.30 -0.23 -4.82
C GLY A 118 2.71 -0.67 -5.24
N ASN A 119 2.98 -1.98 -5.20
CA ASN A 119 4.25 -2.53 -5.67
C ASN A 119 4.40 -2.40 -7.20
N TYR A 120 3.32 -2.60 -7.97
CA TYR A 120 3.32 -2.41 -9.41
C TYR A 120 3.66 -0.97 -9.79
N MET A 121 3.06 0.03 -9.12
CA MET A 121 3.33 1.46 -9.37
C MET A 121 4.81 1.78 -9.21
N VAL A 122 5.46 1.29 -8.16
CA VAL A 122 6.91 1.48 -7.94
C VAL A 122 7.73 0.73 -8.99
N LEU A 123 7.41 -0.55 -9.25
CA LEU A 123 8.17 -1.37 -10.19
C LEU A 123 8.13 -0.82 -11.61
N LYS A 124 6.95 -0.42 -12.07
CA LYS A 124 6.73 0.06 -13.44
C LYS A 124 6.91 1.57 -13.59
N ASN A 125 7.08 2.30 -12.48
CA ASN A 125 7.05 3.75 -12.45
C ASN A 125 5.80 4.31 -13.18
N ALA A 126 4.64 3.76 -12.84
CA ALA A 126 3.37 4.07 -13.51
C ALA A 126 2.24 4.27 -12.51
N GLU A 127 1.38 5.25 -12.75
CA GLU A 127 0.13 5.43 -12.02
C GLU A 127 -0.88 4.35 -12.44
N VAL A 128 -1.71 3.91 -11.49
CA VAL A 128 -2.82 2.99 -11.74
C VAL A 128 -4.12 3.74 -11.44
N PRO A 129 -5.01 3.94 -12.44
CA PRO A 129 -6.31 4.55 -12.25
C PRO A 129 -7.21 3.79 -11.26
N ASP A 130 -8.14 4.51 -10.60
CA ASP A 130 -9.07 3.91 -9.65
C ASP A 130 -9.88 2.74 -10.26
N GLU A 131 -10.28 2.84 -11.54
CA GLU A 131 -11.02 1.78 -12.24
C GLU A 131 -10.21 0.51 -12.43
N ASP A 132 -8.91 0.64 -12.75
CA ASP A 132 -7.99 -0.47 -12.91
C ASP A 132 -7.69 -1.12 -11.55
N PHE A 133 -7.55 -0.30 -10.52
CA PHE A 133 -7.38 -0.77 -9.15
C PHE A 133 -8.61 -1.58 -8.68
N ASP A 134 -9.81 -1.10 -8.95
CA ASP A 134 -11.04 -1.83 -8.63
C ASP A 134 -11.14 -3.15 -9.43
N ALA A 135 -10.70 -3.15 -10.69
CA ALA A 135 -10.65 -4.37 -11.50
C ALA A 135 -9.73 -5.43 -10.87
N VAL A 136 -8.56 -5.03 -10.35
CA VAL A 136 -7.67 -5.93 -9.60
C VAL A 136 -8.36 -6.49 -8.36
N ALA A 137 -9.03 -5.66 -7.56
CA ALA A 137 -9.75 -6.11 -6.37
C ALA A 137 -10.87 -7.10 -6.72
N ARG A 138 -11.64 -6.84 -7.78
CA ARG A 138 -12.67 -7.77 -8.26
C ARG A 138 -12.08 -9.10 -8.71
N GLN A 139 -10.98 -9.06 -9.47
CA GLN A 139 -10.26 -10.25 -9.93
C GLN A 139 -9.78 -11.12 -8.77
N ILE A 140 -9.21 -10.51 -7.73
CA ILE A 140 -8.77 -11.21 -6.51
C ILE A 140 -9.97 -11.80 -5.76
N ARG A 141 -11.04 -11.02 -5.59
CA ARG A 141 -12.26 -11.46 -4.89
C ARG A 141 -12.92 -12.69 -5.55
N ALA A 142 -12.78 -12.82 -6.86
CA ALA A 142 -13.29 -13.95 -7.63
C ALA A 142 -12.49 -15.25 -7.41
N GLN A 143 -11.35 -15.23 -6.70
CA GLN A 143 -10.51 -16.40 -6.47
C GLN A 143 -11.08 -17.30 -5.37
N ASP A 144 -11.50 -18.51 -5.73
CA ASP A 144 -12.01 -19.49 -4.77
C ASP A 144 -10.97 -19.88 -3.72
N LYS A 145 -9.69 -19.94 -4.11
CA LYS A 145 -8.59 -20.25 -3.17
C LYS A 145 -8.50 -19.29 -1.98
N LEU A 146 -8.81 -18.00 -2.16
CA LEU A 146 -8.79 -17.05 -1.05
C LEU A 146 -9.94 -17.30 -0.06
N ARG A 147 -11.08 -17.79 -0.55
CA ARG A 147 -12.20 -18.19 0.31
C ARG A 147 -11.87 -19.43 1.10
N ASP A 148 -11.22 -20.41 0.45
CA ASP A 148 -10.75 -21.64 1.10
C ASP A 148 -9.71 -21.34 2.19
N ILE A 149 -8.81 -20.40 1.95
CA ILE A 149 -7.83 -19.95 2.94
C ILE A 149 -8.54 -19.33 4.14
N ASN A 150 -9.51 -18.43 3.93
CA ASN A 150 -10.28 -17.82 5.02
C ASN A 150 -11.10 -18.86 5.80
N GLY A 151 -11.54 -19.94 5.16
CA GLY A 151 -12.28 -21.04 5.81
C GLY A 151 -11.40 -21.97 6.64
N LYS A 152 -10.15 -22.18 6.25
CA LYS A 152 -9.22 -23.19 6.82
C LYS A 152 -8.18 -22.61 7.77
N ASN A 153 -7.84 -21.34 7.66
CA ASN A 153 -6.81 -20.71 8.48
C ASN A 153 -7.37 -20.12 9.77
N GLU A 154 -6.48 -19.98 10.74
CA GLU A 154 -6.76 -19.25 11.96
C GLU A 154 -7.15 -17.79 11.60
N ALA A 155 -8.22 -17.31 12.23
CA ALA A 155 -8.79 -15.99 11.94
C ALA A 155 -7.77 -14.86 12.09
N ASP A 156 -6.80 -15.01 12.99
CA ASP A 156 -5.73 -14.03 13.19
C ASP A 156 -4.75 -13.97 12.01
N LYS A 157 -4.43 -15.10 11.40
CA LYS A 157 -3.56 -15.12 10.22
C LYS A 157 -4.20 -14.41 9.02
N VAL A 158 -5.50 -14.63 8.81
CA VAL A 158 -6.25 -13.95 7.74
C VAL A 158 -6.29 -12.43 7.95
N ARG A 159 -6.52 -11.98 9.21
CA ARG A 159 -6.44 -10.57 9.60
C ARG A 159 -5.04 -10.01 9.33
N ASP A 160 -4.00 -10.71 9.77
CA ASP A 160 -2.63 -10.25 9.63
C ASP A 160 -2.25 -10.11 8.15
N VAL A 161 -2.65 -11.05 7.29
CA VAL A 161 -2.47 -10.95 5.84
C VAL A 161 -3.17 -9.71 5.28
N PHE A 162 -4.45 -9.48 5.65
CA PHE A 162 -5.19 -8.30 5.20
C PHE A 162 -4.48 -7.00 5.61
N GLU A 163 -4.19 -6.84 6.90
CA GLU A 163 -3.63 -5.60 7.44
C GLU A 163 -2.21 -5.33 6.91
N GLN A 164 -1.34 -6.35 6.88
CA GLN A 164 0.02 -6.19 6.38
C GLN A 164 0.04 -5.88 4.89
N SER A 165 -0.78 -6.57 4.08
CA SER A 165 -0.87 -6.28 2.64
C SER A 165 -1.38 -4.88 2.37
N ALA A 166 -2.39 -4.42 3.10
CA ALA A 166 -2.92 -3.06 2.98
C ALA A 166 -1.87 -2.00 3.35
N MET A 167 -1.15 -2.19 4.46
CA MET A 167 -0.08 -1.29 4.91
C MET A 167 1.05 -1.19 3.90
N ILE A 168 1.59 -2.34 3.46
CA ILE A 168 2.70 -2.38 2.50
C ILE A 168 2.26 -1.76 1.17
N GLY A 169 1.06 -2.09 0.68
CA GLY A 169 0.56 -1.56 -0.57
C GLY A 169 0.38 -0.04 -0.56
N ALA A 170 -0.25 0.49 0.51
CA ALA A 170 -0.41 1.92 0.67
C ALA A 170 0.94 2.64 0.85
N PHE A 171 1.87 2.06 1.63
CA PHE A 171 3.23 2.58 1.76
C PHE A 171 3.93 2.69 0.40
N MET A 172 3.90 1.63 -0.41
CA MET A 172 4.54 1.63 -1.74
C MET A 172 3.89 2.64 -2.69
N ALA A 173 2.56 2.78 -2.67
CA ALA A 173 1.87 3.79 -3.47
C ALA A 173 2.22 5.21 -3.05
N LEU A 174 2.34 5.47 -1.73
CA LEU A 174 2.79 6.76 -1.21
C LEU A 174 4.24 7.05 -1.60
N ALA A 175 5.11 6.05 -1.51
CA ALA A 175 6.51 6.18 -1.91
C ALA A 175 6.66 6.49 -3.40
N TYR A 176 5.87 5.83 -4.26
CA TYR A 176 5.79 6.18 -5.69
C TYR A 176 5.37 7.64 -5.89
N ARG A 177 4.26 8.08 -5.26
CA ARG A 177 3.78 9.46 -5.40
C ARG A 177 4.77 10.50 -4.88
N SER A 178 5.42 10.21 -3.75
CA SER A 178 6.50 11.05 -3.21
C SER A 178 7.65 11.18 -4.20
N HIS A 179 8.06 10.09 -4.85
CA HIS A 179 9.11 10.10 -5.87
C HIS A 179 8.71 10.93 -7.11
N GLN A 180 7.43 10.88 -7.53
CA GLN A 180 6.95 11.71 -8.65
C GLN A 180 6.99 13.21 -8.32
N GLN A 181 6.72 13.58 -7.07
CA GLN A 181 6.74 14.98 -6.63
C GLN A 181 8.15 15.47 -6.29
N HIS A 182 8.94 14.61 -5.66
CA HIS A 182 10.29 14.89 -5.17
C HIS A 182 11.18 13.68 -5.51
N PRO A 183 11.82 13.68 -6.70
CA PRO A 183 12.62 12.55 -7.14
C PRO A 183 13.69 12.15 -6.13
N GLN A 184 13.68 10.91 -5.73
CA GLN A 184 14.66 10.32 -4.83
C GLN A 184 15.98 10.07 -5.59
N PRO A 185 17.12 10.03 -4.89
CA PRO A 185 18.37 9.61 -5.48
C PRO A 185 18.22 8.27 -6.23
N PRO A 186 18.87 8.08 -7.39
CA PRO A 186 18.70 6.88 -8.21
C PRO A 186 18.89 5.57 -7.43
N ALA A 187 19.90 5.49 -6.57
CA ALA A 187 20.16 4.29 -5.76
C ALA A 187 19.00 3.97 -4.81
N VAL A 188 18.39 4.99 -4.19
CA VAL A 188 17.23 4.82 -3.28
C VAL A 188 16.04 4.29 -4.06
N TYR A 189 15.73 4.87 -5.22
CA TYR A 189 14.60 4.43 -6.03
C TYR A 189 14.80 3.03 -6.60
N GLU A 190 16.02 2.67 -7.02
CA GLU A 190 16.32 1.30 -7.46
C GLU A 190 16.15 0.27 -6.34
N ASN A 191 16.52 0.59 -5.10
CA ASN A 191 16.25 -0.28 -3.94
C ASN A 191 14.74 -0.47 -3.73
N MET A 192 13.95 0.60 -3.87
CA MET A 192 12.49 0.50 -3.81
C MET A 192 11.92 -0.38 -4.93
N ARG A 193 12.41 -0.23 -6.16
CA ARG A 193 12.02 -1.07 -7.30
C ARG A 193 12.37 -2.55 -7.09
N LYS A 194 13.56 -2.82 -6.54
CA LYS A 194 13.98 -4.17 -6.17
C LYS A 194 13.02 -4.79 -5.16
N ALA A 195 12.73 -4.07 -4.08
CA ALA A 195 11.78 -4.53 -3.06
C ALA A 195 10.36 -4.75 -3.64
N ALA A 196 9.90 -3.85 -4.51
CA ALA A 196 8.61 -4.02 -5.19
C ALA A 196 8.58 -5.29 -6.04
N ARG A 197 9.66 -5.58 -6.77
CA ARG A 197 9.80 -6.82 -7.56
C ARG A 197 9.75 -8.04 -6.66
N GLU A 198 10.53 -8.07 -5.59
CA GLU A 198 10.59 -9.17 -4.64
C GLU A 198 9.23 -9.42 -3.99
N ASN A 199 8.54 -8.37 -3.53
CA ASN A 199 7.19 -8.45 -3.01
C ASN A 199 6.20 -9.09 -4.00
N LEU A 200 6.22 -8.66 -5.25
CA LEU A 200 5.36 -9.23 -6.29
C LEU A 200 5.71 -10.69 -6.61
N GLN A 201 6.99 -11.06 -6.60
CA GLN A 201 7.45 -12.45 -6.80
C GLN A 201 6.95 -13.41 -5.72
N LEU A 202 6.76 -12.93 -4.48
CA LEU A 202 6.23 -13.75 -3.39
C LEU A 202 4.79 -14.20 -3.64
N VAL A 203 3.98 -13.33 -4.26
CA VAL A 203 2.54 -13.56 -4.40
C VAL A 203 2.10 -13.95 -5.81
N LEU A 204 2.92 -13.67 -6.82
CA LEU A 204 2.61 -13.96 -8.22
C LEU A 204 3.41 -15.19 -8.72
N LYS A 205 2.82 -15.97 -9.63
CA LYS A 205 3.47 -17.13 -10.24
C LYS A 205 4.36 -16.79 -11.42
N GLY A 206 4.26 -15.58 -11.97
CA GLY A 206 4.99 -15.12 -13.15
C GLY A 206 6.05 -14.07 -12.80
N ASP A 207 6.89 -13.72 -13.79
CA ASP A 207 7.83 -12.61 -13.63
C ASP A 207 7.05 -11.27 -13.53
N PRO A 208 7.20 -10.52 -12.43
CA PRO A 208 6.57 -9.21 -12.28
C PRO A 208 6.94 -8.21 -13.38
N ALA A 209 8.05 -8.42 -14.09
CA ALA A 209 8.42 -7.61 -15.23
C ALA A 209 7.39 -7.70 -16.37
N ASN A 210 6.69 -8.82 -16.48
CA ASN A 210 5.68 -9.08 -17.50
C ASN A 210 4.25 -8.83 -16.99
N LEU A 211 4.10 -8.33 -15.76
CA LEU A 211 2.80 -7.97 -15.21
C LEU A 211 2.28 -6.68 -15.84
N PHE A 212 1.01 -6.68 -16.21
CA PHE A 212 0.23 -5.53 -16.68
C PHE A 212 -1.06 -5.43 -15.87
N ILE A 213 -1.43 -4.19 -15.54
CA ILE A 213 -2.70 -3.84 -14.87
C ILE A 213 -3.46 -2.88 -15.78
N ASP A 214 -4.73 -3.19 -16.05
CA ASP A 214 -5.66 -2.32 -16.76
C ASP A 214 -7.10 -2.53 -16.26
N LYS A 215 -8.07 -1.92 -16.92
CA LYS A 215 -9.52 -2.03 -16.59
C LYS A 215 -10.07 -3.46 -16.56
N ASN A 216 -9.35 -4.44 -17.05
CA ASN A 216 -9.70 -5.86 -16.99
C ASN A 216 -9.01 -6.58 -15.83
N GLY A 217 -8.18 -5.89 -15.03
CA GLY A 217 -7.41 -6.43 -13.93
C GLY A 217 -5.96 -6.75 -14.34
N MET A 218 -5.38 -7.75 -13.66
CA MET A 218 -4.00 -8.18 -13.86
C MET A 218 -3.90 -9.23 -14.97
N ARG A 219 -2.84 -9.15 -15.78
CA ARG A 219 -2.43 -10.19 -16.74
C ARG A 219 -0.92 -10.23 -16.89
N PHE A 220 -0.39 -11.36 -17.35
CA PHE A 220 0.98 -11.48 -17.85
C PHE A 220 0.99 -11.41 -19.38
N GLN A 221 1.99 -10.74 -19.93
CA GLN A 221 2.30 -10.73 -21.38
C GLN A 221 3.50 -11.61 -21.65
#